data_ef5fc311b1ae2702bfa279d096711359
#
_entry.id   ef5fc311b1ae2702bfa279d096711359
#
_cell.length_a   1.000
_cell.length_b   1.000
_cell.length_c   1.000
_cell.angle_alpha   90.00
_cell.angle_beta   90.00
_cell.angle_gamma   90.00
#
_symmetry.space_group_name_H-M   'P 1'
#
loop_
_entity.id
_entity.type
_entity.pdbx_description
1 polymer ?
#
loop_
_entity_poly.entity_id
_entity_poly.type
_entity_poly.pdbx_seq_one_letter_code
_entity_poly.pdbx_strand_id
1 'polypeptide(L)'
;HAQYRAKFINTVQPKAVITFIDNDVTFYSLKSLVFGPRFVSVQNGLRHNYSFNSEGGLLDQLDEVSKNVSLTCDYICVFGLASAKLFSTYIKAKTLITGSIQNNFREASLHNAMTSDVVFVSQLQAFTLEGSTVKVYFGHQEITISEFFEVERQIVQALGKYCEEKELRLIICGKRDQTHTYEREFFESILKPQIPN
;
A
#
# COMPACT_ATOMS: atom_id res chain seq x y z
N HIS A 1 20.51 -0.50 -14.30
CA HIS A 1 19.46 0.53 -14.39
C HIS A 1 19.87 1.86 -13.73
N ALA A 2 20.45 1.88 -12.51
CA ALA A 2 20.83 3.11 -11.81
C ALA A 2 21.82 3.99 -12.63
N GLN A 3 22.87 3.42 -13.19
CA GLN A 3 23.86 4.15 -13.99
C GLN A 3 23.25 4.82 -15.23
N TYR A 4 22.30 4.14 -15.91
CA TYR A 4 21.60 4.72 -17.05
C TYR A 4 20.77 5.94 -16.63
N ARG A 5 19.97 5.80 -15.55
CA ARG A 5 19.18 6.92 -15.01
C ARG A 5 20.06 8.08 -14.57
N ALA A 6 21.18 7.79 -13.90
CA ALA A 6 22.13 8.81 -13.48
C ALA A 6 22.74 9.56 -14.68
N LYS A 7 23.14 8.82 -15.73
CA LYS A 7 23.63 9.44 -16.97
C LYS A 7 22.60 10.34 -17.62
N PHE A 8 21.35 9.88 -17.72
CA PHE A 8 20.26 10.68 -18.26
C PHE A 8 20.05 11.98 -17.47
N ILE A 9 19.97 11.90 -16.13
CA ILE A 9 19.79 13.07 -15.26
C ILE A 9 20.96 14.03 -15.41
N ASN A 10 22.20 13.54 -15.44
CA ASN A 10 23.39 14.35 -15.65
C ASN A 10 23.44 15.02 -17.03
N THR A 11 22.81 14.42 -18.05
CA THR A 11 22.71 15.02 -19.39
C THR A 11 21.65 16.12 -19.43
N VAL A 12 20.48 15.88 -18.81
CA VAL A 12 19.35 16.84 -18.79
C VAL A 12 19.58 18.00 -17.82
N GLN A 13 20.35 17.77 -16.76
CA GLN A 13 20.66 18.74 -15.69
C GLN A 13 19.40 19.43 -15.11
N PRO A 14 18.39 18.67 -14.67
CA PRO A 14 17.18 19.27 -14.12
C PRO A 14 17.48 19.95 -12.77
N LYS A 15 16.64 20.92 -12.37
CA LYS A 15 16.71 21.52 -11.02
C LYS A 15 16.26 20.55 -9.92
N ALA A 16 15.32 19.68 -10.24
CA ALA A 16 14.79 18.67 -9.33
C ALA A 16 14.43 17.38 -10.06
N VAL A 17 14.57 16.26 -9.36
CA VAL A 17 14.10 14.92 -9.77
C VAL A 17 13.07 14.50 -8.76
N ILE A 18 11.84 14.29 -9.21
CA ILE A 18 10.70 13.94 -8.34
C ILE A 18 10.19 12.56 -8.73
N THR A 19 9.90 11.73 -7.74
CA THR A 19 9.23 10.46 -7.93
C THR A 19 7.96 10.36 -7.08
N PHE A 20 6.91 9.76 -7.65
CA PHE A 20 5.74 9.25 -6.95
C PHE A 20 5.79 7.73 -6.77
N ILE A 21 6.93 7.11 -7.11
CA ILE A 21 7.18 5.68 -6.93
C ILE A 21 8.14 5.56 -5.73
N ASP A 22 7.61 5.79 -4.52
CA ASP A 22 8.35 5.78 -3.26
C ASP A 22 8.89 4.38 -2.88
N ASN A 23 8.48 3.32 -3.58
CA ASN A 23 8.99 1.96 -3.46
C ASN A 23 10.05 1.60 -4.53
N ASP A 24 10.52 2.54 -5.31
CA ASP A 24 11.69 2.33 -6.19
C ASP A 24 12.98 2.58 -5.41
N VAL A 25 13.53 1.52 -4.81
CA VAL A 25 14.78 1.58 -4.02
C VAL A 25 15.94 2.15 -4.84
N THR A 26 15.95 1.92 -6.17
CA THR A 26 16.95 2.47 -7.08
C THR A 26 16.97 3.99 -7.06
N PHE A 27 15.80 4.65 -6.89
CA PHE A 27 15.73 6.11 -6.84
C PHE A 27 16.61 6.68 -5.72
N TYR A 28 16.59 6.06 -4.55
CA TYR A 28 17.34 6.55 -3.39
C TYR A 28 18.86 6.32 -3.51
N SER A 29 19.30 5.43 -4.37
CA SER A 29 20.73 5.23 -4.67
C SER A 29 21.26 6.26 -5.70
N LEU A 30 20.39 6.90 -6.49
CA LEU A 30 20.80 7.81 -7.56
C LEU A 30 21.47 9.07 -7.03
N LYS A 31 21.10 9.54 -5.84
CA LYS A 31 21.66 10.77 -5.26
C LYS A 31 23.18 10.71 -5.12
N SER A 32 23.74 9.53 -4.87
CA SER A 32 25.19 9.33 -4.79
C SER A 32 25.90 9.40 -6.15
N LEU A 33 25.16 9.24 -7.25
CA LEU A 33 25.68 9.20 -8.63
C LEU A 33 25.42 10.50 -9.41
N VAL A 34 24.62 11.39 -8.84
CA VAL A 34 24.16 12.63 -9.52
C VAL A 34 24.37 13.84 -8.63
N PHE A 35 25.03 14.87 -9.16
CA PHE A 35 25.30 16.13 -8.46
C PHE A 35 24.45 17.24 -9.07
N GLY A 36 23.92 18.12 -8.23
CA GLY A 36 23.21 19.33 -8.63
C GLY A 36 21.72 19.29 -8.31
N PRO A 37 20.89 18.41 -8.90
CA PRO A 37 19.46 18.46 -8.69
C PRO A 37 19.03 18.08 -7.27
N ARG A 38 17.88 18.60 -6.84
CA ARG A 38 17.19 18.14 -5.64
C ARG A 38 16.43 16.85 -5.95
N PHE A 39 16.54 15.86 -5.06
CA PHE A 39 15.80 14.60 -5.14
C PHE A 39 14.64 14.63 -4.16
N VAL A 40 13.43 14.44 -4.67
CA VAL A 40 12.19 14.46 -3.88
C VAL A 40 11.40 13.18 -4.12
N SER A 41 11.15 12.43 -3.07
CA SER A 41 10.25 11.28 -3.12
C SER A 41 8.91 11.64 -2.49
N VAL A 42 7.83 11.20 -3.10
CA VAL A 42 6.46 11.42 -2.62
C VAL A 42 5.80 10.08 -2.42
N GLN A 43 5.38 9.80 -1.19
CA GLN A 43 4.67 8.57 -0.85
C GLN A 43 3.32 8.52 -1.58
N ASN A 44 3.06 7.42 -2.28
CA ASN A 44 1.82 7.22 -3.03
C ASN A 44 0.90 6.13 -2.46
N GLY A 45 1.37 5.34 -1.49
CA GLY A 45 0.59 4.28 -0.86
C GLY A 45 1.13 3.89 0.51
N LEU A 46 0.35 3.15 1.27
CA LEU A 46 0.83 2.52 2.50
C LEU A 46 1.86 1.45 2.15
N ARG A 47 2.86 1.29 3.02
CA ARG A 47 3.91 0.28 2.86
C ARG A 47 3.76 -0.80 3.92
N HIS A 48 3.84 -2.04 3.47
CA HIS A 48 3.64 -3.24 4.27
C HIS A 48 4.90 -4.09 4.27
N ASN A 49 5.03 -4.95 5.28
CA ASN A 49 6.11 -5.93 5.39
C ASN A 49 5.80 -7.23 4.67
N TYR A 50 4.84 -7.25 3.75
CA TYR A 50 4.53 -8.44 2.99
C TYR A 50 4.73 -8.22 1.50
N SER A 51 4.97 -9.31 0.79
CA SER A 51 5.12 -9.35 -0.66
C SER A 51 4.40 -10.57 -1.23
N PHE A 52 4.00 -10.48 -2.50
CA PHE A 52 3.47 -11.60 -3.28
C PHE A 52 4.57 -12.31 -4.09
N ASN A 53 5.81 -11.99 -3.85
CA ASN A 53 6.97 -12.65 -4.43
C ASN A 53 8.01 -12.95 -3.35
N SER A 54 8.91 -13.90 -3.63
CA SER A 54 9.96 -14.33 -2.71
C SER A 54 11.08 -13.29 -2.49
N GLU A 55 11.07 -12.18 -3.24
CA GLU A 55 12.07 -11.12 -3.10
C GLU A 55 11.82 -10.22 -1.86
N GLY A 56 10.74 -10.48 -1.14
CA GLY A 56 10.34 -9.69 0.02
C GLY A 56 9.58 -8.41 -0.33
N GLY A 57 9.10 -7.73 0.71
CA GLY A 57 8.44 -6.44 0.59
C GLY A 57 9.43 -5.29 0.42
N LEU A 58 8.90 -4.06 0.33
CA LEU A 58 9.74 -2.87 0.23
C LEU A 58 10.75 -2.77 1.38
N LEU A 59 10.32 -3.08 2.59
CA LEU A 59 11.19 -2.92 3.78
C LEU A 59 12.34 -3.92 3.75
N ASP A 60 12.10 -5.15 3.30
CA ASP A 60 13.15 -6.16 3.13
C ASP A 60 14.16 -5.71 2.07
N GLN A 61 13.68 -5.14 0.96
CA GLN A 61 14.53 -4.59 -0.10
C GLN A 61 15.34 -3.37 0.38
N LEU A 62 14.73 -2.48 1.15
CA LEU A 62 15.44 -1.34 1.75
C LEU A 62 16.51 -1.80 2.74
N ASP A 63 16.20 -2.78 3.59
CA ASP A 63 17.14 -3.34 4.54
C ASP A 63 18.33 -3.96 3.81
N GLU A 64 18.08 -4.79 2.80
CA GLU A 64 19.15 -5.47 2.05
C GLU A 64 20.05 -4.48 1.31
N VAL A 65 19.45 -3.52 0.60
CA VAL A 65 20.23 -2.54 -0.18
C VAL A 65 20.99 -1.58 0.73
N SER A 66 20.38 -1.18 1.87
CA SER A 66 21.01 -0.23 2.81
C SER A 66 22.30 -0.76 3.45
N LYS A 67 22.49 -2.08 3.51
CA LYS A 67 23.74 -2.71 3.98
C LYS A 67 24.94 -2.36 3.10
N ASN A 68 24.71 -2.13 1.80
CA ASN A 68 25.78 -1.95 0.83
C ASN A 68 25.82 -0.53 0.23
N VAL A 69 24.68 0.19 0.26
CA VAL A 69 24.52 1.49 -0.38
C VAL A 69 23.81 2.46 0.55
N SER A 70 24.35 3.67 0.70
CA SER A 70 23.64 4.73 1.44
C SER A 70 22.46 5.24 0.62
N LEU A 71 21.25 4.96 1.10
CA LEU A 71 20.02 5.43 0.48
C LEU A 71 19.74 6.86 0.92
N THR A 72 19.65 7.78 -0.03
CA THR A 72 19.51 9.23 0.26
C THR A 72 18.58 9.91 -0.72
N CYS A 73 17.85 10.91 -0.24
CA CYS A 73 17.24 11.95 -1.06
C CYS A 73 17.17 13.27 -0.27
N ASP A 74 16.90 14.39 -0.93
CA ASP A 74 16.84 15.66 -0.21
C ASP A 74 15.56 15.77 0.64
N TYR A 75 14.43 15.33 0.08
CA TYR A 75 13.14 15.38 0.74
C TYR A 75 12.35 14.08 0.49
N ILE A 76 11.64 13.64 1.52
CA ILE A 76 10.63 12.59 1.40
C ILE A 76 9.31 13.08 1.99
N CYS A 77 8.28 13.19 1.15
CA CYS A 77 6.94 13.56 1.53
C CYS A 77 6.17 12.30 1.92
N VAL A 78 5.65 12.26 3.15
CA VAL A 78 5.02 11.05 3.71
C VAL A 78 3.62 11.34 4.24
N PHE A 79 2.82 10.29 4.39
CA PHE A 79 1.44 10.38 4.86
C PHE A 79 1.32 10.82 6.32
N GLY A 80 2.24 10.39 7.17
CA GLY A 80 2.16 10.67 8.59
C GLY A 80 3.41 10.29 9.37
N LEU A 81 3.36 10.45 10.68
CA LEU A 81 4.49 10.24 11.57
C LEU A 81 5.00 8.79 11.56
N ALA A 82 4.10 7.81 11.45
CA ALA A 82 4.48 6.39 11.37
C ALA A 82 5.32 6.12 10.11
N SER A 83 4.88 6.62 8.94
CA SER A 83 5.63 6.52 7.68
C SER A 83 6.97 7.29 7.78
N ALA A 84 6.97 8.46 8.42
CA ALA A 84 8.18 9.23 8.64
C ALA A 84 9.25 8.43 9.40
N LYS A 85 8.85 7.84 10.52
CA LYS A 85 9.73 6.98 11.33
C LYS A 85 10.24 5.78 10.54
N LEU A 86 9.34 5.12 9.80
CA LEU A 86 9.68 3.94 9.01
C LEU A 86 10.74 4.26 7.95
N PHE A 87 10.50 5.26 7.11
CA PHE A 87 11.45 5.62 6.06
C PHE A 87 12.77 6.16 6.60
N SER A 88 12.77 6.89 7.72
CA SER A 88 13.99 7.42 8.33
C SER A 88 14.95 6.34 8.86
N THR A 89 14.47 5.11 9.03
CA THR A 89 15.31 3.96 9.40
C THR A 89 16.29 3.59 8.28
N TYR A 90 15.88 3.75 7.03
CA TYR A 90 16.62 3.29 5.87
C TYR A 90 17.15 4.41 4.98
N ILE A 91 16.44 5.55 4.92
CA ILE A 91 16.71 6.62 3.96
C ILE A 91 17.10 7.90 4.68
N LYS A 92 18.26 8.44 4.35
CA LYS A 92 18.70 9.76 4.84
C LYS A 92 18.00 10.85 4.01
N ALA A 93 17.01 11.51 4.60
CA ALA A 93 16.24 12.56 3.96
C ALA A 93 15.66 13.54 4.99
N LYS A 94 15.33 14.76 4.53
CA LYS A 94 14.44 15.65 5.29
C LYS A 94 12.99 15.16 5.07
N THR A 95 12.37 14.66 6.11
CA THR A 95 11.00 14.17 6.04
C THR A 95 10.01 15.30 6.19
N LEU A 96 9.01 15.34 5.31
CA LEU A 96 7.90 16.28 5.32
C LEU A 96 6.59 15.47 5.46
N ILE A 97 5.82 15.74 6.51
CA ILE A 97 4.50 15.14 6.68
C ILE A 97 3.50 15.98 5.90
N THR A 98 3.09 15.48 4.74
CA THR A 98 2.20 16.18 3.80
C THR A 98 0.80 15.59 3.74
N GLY A 99 0.58 14.43 4.36
CA GLY A 99 -0.63 13.65 4.09
C GLY A 99 -0.63 13.05 2.68
N SER A 100 -1.77 12.53 2.28
CA SER A 100 -1.96 12.05 0.90
C SER A 100 -2.20 13.21 -0.04
N ILE A 101 -1.31 13.44 -0.98
CA ILE A 101 -1.48 14.50 -2.00
C ILE A 101 -2.78 14.31 -2.78
N GLN A 102 -3.17 13.07 -3.07
CA GLN A 102 -4.43 12.80 -3.77
C GLN A 102 -5.66 13.28 -2.98
N ASN A 103 -5.62 13.18 -1.65
CA ASN A 103 -6.72 13.64 -0.80
C ASN A 103 -6.73 15.16 -0.64
N ASN A 104 -5.59 15.84 -0.76
CA ASN A 104 -5.50 17.29 -0.63
C ASN A 104 -6.22 18.04 -1.76
N PHE A 105 -6.50 17.38 -2.87
CA PHE A 105 -7.27 17.96 -4.00
C PHE A 105 -8.77 17.66 -3.94
N ARG A 106 -9.21 16.87 -2.95
CA ARG A 106 -10.65 16.60 -2.78
C ARG A 106 -11.25 17.64 -1.85
N GLU A 107 -12.23 18.37 -2.35
CA GLU A 107 -13.09 19.16 -1.49
C GLU A 107 -13.77 18.19 -0.49
N ALA A 108 -13.68 18.52 0.79
CA ALA A 108 -14.41 17.79 1.82
C ALA A 108 -15.90 18.07 1.58
N SER A 109 -16.56 17.13 0.93
CA SER A 109 -18.03 17.15 0.84
C SER A 109 -18.56 16.87 2.25
N LEU A 110 -18.88 17.94 2.96
CA LEU A 110 -19.57 17.87 4.25
C LEU A 110 -21.05 17.49 3.99
N HIS A 111 -21.26 16.26 3.53
CA HIS A 111 -22.59 15.70 3.61
C HIS A 111 -22.87 15.38 5.09
N ASN A 112 -23.56 16.30 5.76
CA ASN A 112 -24.07 16.13 7.13
C ASN A 112 -25.20 15.08 7.22
N ALA A 113 -25.37 14.21 6.26
CA ALA A 113 -26.27 13.09 6.37
C ALA A 113 -25.64 12.07 7.31
N MET A 114 -26.14 11.99 8.55
CA MET A 114 -25.89 10.83 9.40
C MET A 114 -26.45 9.61 8.67
N THR A 115 -25.57 8.87 8.02
CA THR A 115 -25.94 7.61 7.37
C THR A 115 -25.78 6.50 8.40
N SER A 116 -26.76 5.60 8.46
CA SER A 116 -26.68 4.38 9.25
C SER A 116 -25.86 3.31 8.53
N ASP A 117 -24.78 3.73 7.86
CA ASP A 117 -23.99 2.85 7.01
C ASP A 117 -22.59 2.61 7.61
N VAL A 118 -22.17 1.38 7.55
CA VAL A 118 -20.77 0.96 7.79
C VAL A 118 -20.19 0.56 6.44
N VAL A 119 -19.09 1.21 6.03
CA VAL A 119 -18.41 0.90 4.77
C VAL A 119 -17.15 0.12 5.06
N PHE A 120 -17.05 -1.08 4.52
CA PHE A 120 -15.83 -1.88 4.52
C PHE A 120 -15.16 -1.77 3.15
N VAL A 121 -13.89 -1.30 3.12
CA VAL A 121 -13.10 -1.20 1.89
C VAL A 121 -12.22 -2.43 1.78
N SER A 122 -12.52 -3.30 0.84
CA SER A 122 -11.81 -4.55 0.59
C SER A 122 -10.43 -4.32 -0.02
N GLN A 123 -9.49 -5.17 0.37
CA GLN A 123 -8.18 -5.32 -0.27
C GLN A 123 -8.08 -6.62 -1.09
N LEU A 124 -9.17 -7.40 -1.17
CA LEU A 124 -9.19 -8.66 -1.88
C LEU A 124 -8.76 -8.49 -3.34
N GLN A 125 -7.90 -9.38 -3.79
CA GLN A 125 -7.46 -9.39 -5.19
C GLN A 125 -8.06 -10.59 -5.92
N ALA A 126 -8.53 -10.38 -7.13
CA ALA A 126 -9.29 -11.34 -7.91
C ALA A 126 -8.60 -12.70 -8.15
N PHE A 127 -7.26 -12.74 -8.16
CA PHE A 127 -6.49 -13.97 -8.37
C PHE A 127 -6.35 -14.83 -7.10
N THR A 128 -7.05 -14.48 -6.02
CA THR A 128 -6.81 -15.05 -4.70
C THR A 128 -7.79 -16.13 -4.29
N LEU A 129 -8.82 -16.38 -5.10
CA LEU A 129 -9.88 -17.31 -4.76
C LEU A 129 -9.72 -18.61 -5.56
N GLU A 130 -9.80 -19.73 -4.91
CA GLU A 130 -9.80 -21.12 -5.40
C GLU A 130 -8.56 -21.62 -6.17
N GLY A 131 -7.79 -22.46 -5.51
CA GLY A 131 -6.68 -23.21 -6.12
C GLY A 131 -5.44 -22.39 -6.46
N SER A 132 -5.38 -21.12 -6.03
CA SER A 132 -4.22 -20.28 -6.25
C SER A 132 -3.01 -20.83 -5.48
N THR A 133 -1.95 -21.13 -6.20
CA THR A 133 -0.63 -21.46 -5.64
C THR A 133 0.14 -20.21 -5.19
N VAL A 134 -0.48 -19.03 -5.31
CA VAL A 134 0.14 -17.76 -4.90
C VAL A 134 0.38 -17.76 -3.40
N LYS A 135 1.58 -17.38 -3.02
CA LYS A 135 2.04 -17.28 -1.65
C LYS A 135 2.25 -15.84 -1.27
N VAL A 136 2.11 -15.53 0.01
CA VAL A 136 2.39 -14.23 0.60
C VAL A 136 3.58 -14.40 1.53
N TYR A 137 4.55 -13.51 1.43
CA TYR A 137 5.79 -13.54 2.18
C TYR A 137 5.84 -12.38 3.17
N PHE A 138 6.15 -12.68 4.43
CA PHE A 138 6.46 -11.73 5.49
C PHE A 138 7.92 -11.99 5.91
N GLY A 139 8.87 -11.31 5.29
CA GLY A 139 10.27 -11.66 5.42
C GLY A 139 10.51 -13.10 4.97
N HIS A 140 10.90 -13.97 5.91
CA HIS A 140 11.13 -15.39 5.64
C HIS A 140 9.92 -16.30 5.88
N GLN A 141 8.84 -15.76 6.40
CA GLN A 141 7.61 -16.51 6.63
C GLN A 141 6.76 -16.52 5.37
N GLU A 142 6.33 -17.72 4.97
CA GLU A 142 5.44 -17.96 3.85
C GLU A 142 4.06 -18.38 4.37
N ILE A 143 3.01 -17.76 3.87
CA ILE A 143 1.63 -18.16 4.11
C ILE A 143 0.87 -18.29 2.78
N THR A 144 -0.20 -19.06 2.78
CA THR A 144 -1.09 -19.13 1.63
C THR A 144 -1.89 -17.85 1.48
N ILE A 145 -2.36 -17.59 0.27
CA ILE A 145 -3.23 -16.43 0.02
C ILE A 145 -4.54 -16.55 0.81
N SER A 146 -5.04 -17.76 1.00
CA SER A 146 -6.25 -18.03 1.78
C SER A 146 -6.07 -17.63 3.24
N GLU A 147 -4.93 -18.00 3.85
CA GLU A 147 -4.59 -17.57 5.21
C GLU A 147 -4.44 -16.06 5.32
N PHE A 148 -3.84 -15.41 4.30
CA PHE A 148 -3.70 -13.96 4.28
C PHE A 148 -5.05 -13.23 4.32
N PHE A 149 -6.05 -13.71 3.57
CA PHE A 149 -7.38 -13.10 3.56
C PHE A 149 -8.33 -13.62 4.63
N GLU A 150 -7.92 -14.60 5.43
CA GLU A 150 -8.72 -15.08 6.56
C GLU A 150 -9.04 -13.98 7.57
N VAL A 151 -8.11 -13.08 7.81
CA VAL A 151 -8.32 -11.90 8.68
C VAL A 151 -9.41 -11.00 8.11
N GLU A 152 -9.40 -10.75 6.80
CA GLU A 152 -10.43 -9.94 6.13
C GLU A 152 -11.80 -10.62 6.25
N ARG A 153 -11.86 -11.93 6.07
CA ARG A 153 -13.06 -12.74 6.25
C ARG A 153 -13.64 -12.60 7.66
N GLN A 154 -12.81 -12.73 8.68
CA GLN A 154 -13.21 -12.59 10.08
C GLN A 154 -13.71 -11.18 10.41
N ILE A 155 -13.04 -10.13 9.89
CA ILE A 155 -13.49 -8.76 10.06
C ILE A 155 -14.87 -8.55 9.43
N VAL A 156 -15.09 -9.03 8.21
CA VAL A 156 -16.38 -8.85 7.52
C VAL A 156 -17.50 -9.61 8.23
N GLN A 157 -17.22 -10.80 8.74
CA GLN A 157 -18.19 -11.55 9.57
C GLN A 157 -18.56 -10.77 10.85
N ALA A 158 -17.58 -10.25 11.55
CA ALA A 158 -17.80 -9.47 12.76
C ALA A 158 -18.59 -8.17 12.46
N LEU A 159 -18.26 -7.49 11.36
CA LEU A 159 -18.98 -6.29 10.91
C LEU A 159 -20.43 -6.61 10.51
N GLY A 160 -20.65 -7.73 9.80
CA GLY A 160 -21.99 -8.18 9.44
C GLY A 160 -22.87 -8.36 10.66
N LYS A 161 -22.38 -9.10 11.66
CA LYS A 161 -23.08 -9.31 12.93
C LYS A 161 -23.33 -8.00 13.69
N TYR A 162 -22.32 -7.13 13.77
CA TYR A 162 -22.46 -5.83 14.42
C TYR A 162 -23.53 -4.97 13.74
N CYS A 163 -23.53 -4.92 12.42
CA CYS A 163 -24.50 -4.15 11.66
C CYS A 163 -25.93 -4.69 11.84
N GLU A 164 -26.10 -6.01 11.87
CA GLU A 164 -27.40 -6.65 12.16
C GLU A 164 -27.89 -6.27 13.57
N GLU A 165 -27.03 -6.41 14.59
CA GLU A 165 -27.38 -6.06 15.99
C GLU A 165 -27.72 -4.56 16.20
N LYS A 166 -27.17 -3.68 15.36
CA LYS A 166 -27.36 -2.22 15.46
C LYS A 166 -28.32 -1.65 14.42
N GLU A 167 -28.94 -2.47 13.62
CA GLU A 167 -29.82 -2.04 12.52
C GLU A 167 -29.12 -1.08 11.54
N LEU A 168 -27.81 -1.34 11.29
CA LEU A 168 -26.99 -0.59 10.34
C LEU A 168 -26.88 -1.34 9.03
N ARG A 169 -26.62 -0.61 7.94
CA ARG A 169 -26.33 -1.19 6.63
C ARG A 169 -24.83 -1.39 6.47
N LEU A 170 -24.39 -2.63 6.15
CA LEU A 170 -23.02 -2.91 5.76
C LEU A 170 -22.88 -2.75 4.24
N ILE A 171 -21.97 -1.89 3.81
CA ILE A 171 -21.60 -1.69 2.42
C ILE A 171 -20.19 -2.19 2.20
N ILE A 172 -20.03 -3.17 1.28
CA ILE A 172 -18.72 -3.62 0.87
C ILE A 172 -18.28 -2.83 -0.37
N CYS A 173 -17.18 -2.09 -0.23
CA CYS A 173 -16.55 -1.40 -1.34
C CYS A 173 -15.40 -2.27 -1.87
N GLY A 174 -15.64 -2.96 -2.97
CA GLY A 174 -14.67 -3.81 -3.65
C GLY A 174 -13.53 -3.01 -4.28
N LYS A 175 -12.41 -3.66 -4.49
CA LYS A 175 -11.25 -3.06 -5.15
C LYS A 175 -11.41 -2.98 -6.66
N ARG A 176 -12.23 -3.82 -7.24
CA ARG A 176 -12.48 -3.94 -8.68
C ARG A 176 -13.85 -3.38 -9.06
N ASP A 177 -14.04 -3.17 -10.34
CA ASP A 177 -15.34 -2.79 -10.86
C ASP A 177 -16.35 -3.96 -10.78
N GLN A 178 -17.61 -3.65 -11.03
CA GLN A 178 -18.73 -4.60 -10.89
C GLN A 178 -18.68 -5.79 -11.86
N THR A 179 -17.74 -5.81 -12.82
CA THR A 179 -17.58 -6.91 -13.78
C THR A 179 -16.86 -8.11 -13.16
N HIS A 180 -16.22 -7.94 -12.00
CA HIS A 180 -15.53 -9.02 -11.31
C HIS A 180 -16.44 -9.66 -10.26
N THR A 181 -17.04 -10.80 -10.63
CA THR A 181 -18.04 -11.49 -9.81
C THR A 181 -17.48 -12.15 -8.57
N TYR A 182 -16.24 -12.63 -8.57
CA TYR A 182 -15.72 -13.41 -7.44
C TYR A 182 -15.49 -12.63 -6.15
N GLU A 183 -15.19 -11.34 -6.20
CA GLU A 183 -15.09 -10.54 -5.00
C GLU A 183 -16.46 -10.46 -4.33
N ARG A 184 -17.49 -10.27 -5.13
CA ARG A 184 -18.89 -10.29 -4.69
C ARG A 184 -19.30 -11.66 -4.12
N GLU A 185 -19.02 -12.75 -4.84
CA GLU A 185 -19.31 -14.12 -4.42
C GLU A 185 -18.63 -14.48 -3.10
N PHE A 186 -17.36 -14.04 -2.95
CA PHE A 186 -16.61 -14.22 -1.71
C PHE A 186 -17.35 -13.59 -0.52
N PHE A 187 -17.70 -12.30 -0.61
CA PHE A 187 -18.38 -11.62 0.49
C PHE A 187 -19.80 -12.10 0.72
N GLU A 188 -20.53 -12.42 -0.34
CA GLU A 188 -21.86 -13.04 -0.20
C GLU A 188 -21.78 -14.39 0.52
N SER A 189 -20.78 -15.19 0.27
CA SER A 189 -20.58 -16.49 0.96
C SER A 189 -20.31 -16.32 2.46
N ILE A 190 -19.64 -15.24 2.85
CA ILE A 190 -19.33 -14.92 4.25
C ILE A 190 -20.56 -14.40 5.00
N LEU A 191 -21.36 -13.57 4.35
CA LEU A 191 -22.48 -12.84 4.96
C LEU A 191 -23.80 -13.63 4.89
N LYS A 192 -23.89 -14.66 4.05
CA LYS A 192 -25.05 -15.54 4.03
C LYS A 192 -25.17 -16.25 5.39
N PRO A 193 -26.34 -16.24 6.03
CA PRO A 193 -26.55 -17.03 7.24
C PRO A 193 -26.22 -18.48 6.90
N GLN A 194 -25.37 -19.11 7.73
CA GLN A 194 -25.16 -20.56 7.66
C GLN A 194 -26.52 -21.18 8.02
N ILE A 195 -27.25 -21.61 7.02
CA ILE A 195 -28.47 -22.39 7.22
C ILE A 195 -27.99 -23.70 7.85
N PRO A 196 -28.36 -23.98 9.11
CA PRO A 196 -27.98 -25.25 9.70
C PRO A 196 -28.68 -26.39 8.90
N ASN A 197 -27.85 -27.32 8.43
CA ASN A 197 -28.35 -28.56 7.82
C ASN A 197 -29.16 -29.35 8.84
#